data_1135b925b4a4c4b556a0b161e503477c
#
_entry.id   1135b925b4a4c4b556a0b161e503477c
#
_cell.length_a   1.000
_cell.length_b   1.000
_cell.length_c   1.000
_cell.angle_alpha   90.00
_cell.angle_beta   90.00
_cell.angle_gamma   90.00
#
_symmetry.space_group_name_H-M   'P 1'
#
loop_
_entity.id
_entity.type
_entity.pdbx_description
1 polymer ?
#
loop_
_entity_poly.entity_id
_entity_poly.type
_entity_poly.pdbx_seq_one_letter_code
_entity_poly.pdbx_strand_id
1 'polypeptide(L)'
;MSVSVRESTLYRGAYLAVSLAVLFLDQWTKGLVTRTMEVHQSKTIISDVFDLTYVRNTGAAFGLFASVDSSIKAIMLNSIAVIVFLIVSAYALRSSHKSVRLQVGLALILGGAVGNLLDRVRFGYVVDFLDFAVSGHHWPAFNVADSAICIGVALLFLDMLGSEEVPAAGPTPAPGG
;
A
#
# COMPACT_ATOMS: atom_id res chain seq x y z
N MET A 1 18.91 -28.93 -8.58
CA MET A 1 17.95 -27.94 -8.05
C MET A 1 16.60 -28.26 -8.68
N SER A 2 15.60 -28.70 -7.91
CA SER A 2 14.34 -29.20 -8.46
C SER A 2 13.54 -28.08 -9.13
N VAL A 3 12.71 -28.41 -10.13
CA VAL A 3 11.87 -27.47 -10.90
C VAL A 3 11.03 -26.61 -9.95
N SER A 4 10.52 -27.15 -8.85
CA SER A 4 9.70 -26.42 -7.86
C SER A 4 10.42 -25.29 -7.15
N VAL A 5 11.72 -25.43 -6.86
CA VAL A 5 12.52 -24.37 -6.20
C VAL A 5 12.77 -23.22 -7.17
N ARG A 6 13.02 -23.52 -8.44
CA ARG A 6 13.23 -22.50 -9.47
C ARG A 6 11.96 -21.70 -9.75
N GLU A 7 10.80 -22.34 -9.80
CA GLU A 7 9.51 -21.68 -9.97
C GLU A 7 9.21 -20.73 -8.79
N SER A 8 9.37 -21.21 -7.55
CA SER A 8 9.13 -20.37 -6.37
C SER A 8 10.03 -19.13 -6.34
N THR A 9 11.27 -19.24 -6.78
CA THR A 9 12.22 -18.12 -6.85
C THR A 9 11.80 -17.09 -7.89
N LEU A 10 11.34 -17.55 -9.07
CA LEU A 10 10.86 -16.67 -10.13
C LEU A 10 9.61 -15.87 -9.70
N TYR A 11 8.61 -16.51 -9.08
CA TYR A 11 7.43 -15.84 -8.58
C TYR A 11 7.77 -14.81 -7.49
N ARG A 12 8.62 -15.15 -6.53
CA ARG A 12 9.07 -14.22 -5.49
C ARG A 12 9.83 -13.04 -6.08
N GLY A 13 10.66 -13.27 -7.10
CA GLY A 13 11.35 -12.20 -7.83
C GLY A 13 10.38 -11.24 -8.51
N ALA A 14 9.32 -11.77 -9.14
CA ALA A 14 8.29 -10.95 -9.79
C ALA A 14 7.53 -10.07 -8.77
N TYR A 15 7.15 -10.61 -7.61
CA TYR A 15 6.48 -9.83 -6.57
C TYR A 15 7.38 -8.78 -5.95
N LEU A 16 8.66 -9.08 -5.76
CA LEU A 16 9.64 -8.09 -5.34
C LEU A 16 9.77 -6.97 -6.37
N ALA A 17 9.77 -7.29 -7.66
CA ALA A 17 9.80 -6.29 -8.72
C ALA A 17 8.57 -5.37 -8.68
N VAL A 18 7.37 -5.89 -8.36
CA VAL A 18 6.17 -5.07 -8.15
C VAL A 18 6.36 -4.10 -6.98
N SER A 19 6.86 -4.57 -5.83
CA SER A 19 7.13 -3.70 -4.67
C SER A 19 8.13 -2.60 -5.01
N LEU A 20 9.20 -2.95 -5.72
CA LEU A 20 10.23 -1.99 -6.15
C LEU A 20 9.69 -0.98 -7.18
N ALA A 21 8.83 -1.40 -8.09
CA ALA A 21 8.18 -0.52 -9.05
C ALA A 21 7.25 0.50 -8.36
N VAL A 22 6.44 0.05 -7.39
CA VAL A 22 5.61 0.94 -6.57
C VAL A 22 6.47 1.96 -5.82
N LEU A 23 7.51 1.50 -5.13
CA LEU A 23 8.43 2.36 -4.41
C LEU A 23 9.09 3.40 -5.33
N PHE A 24 9.55 2.96 -6.51
CA PHE A 24 10.16 3.86 -7.50
C PHE A 24 9.16 4.92 -7.98
N LEU A 25 7.95 4.51 -8.38
CA LEU A 25 6.91 5.42 -8.86
C LEU A 25 6.50 6.42 -7.79
N ASP A 26 6.33 5.95 -6.55
CA ASP A 26 5.99 6.81 -5.42
C ASP A 26 7.07 7.87 -5.19
N GLN A 27 8.31 7.47 -5.03
CA GLN A 27 9.42 8.39 -4.77
C GLN A 27 9.74 9.32 -5.95
N TRP A 28 9.55 8.84 -7.18
CA TRP A 28 9.73 9.64 -8.38
C TRP A 28 8.66 10.72 -8.50
N THR A 29 7.37 10.38 -8.32
CA THR A 29 6.28 11.33 -8.39
C THR A 29 6.34 12.37 -7.26
N LYS A 30 6.63 11.94 -6.02
CA LYS A 30 6.89 12.84 -4.89
C LYS A 30 8.06 13.80 -5.17
N GLY A 31 9.12 13.27 -5.78
CA GLY A 31 10.28 14.06 -6.20
C GLY A 31 9.94 15.09 -7.28
N LEU A 32 9.05 14.78 -8.22
CA LEU A 32 8.54 15.75 -9.20
C LEU A 32 7.75 16.87 -8.52
N VAL A 33 6.78 16.51 -7.68
CA VAL A 33 5.94 17.47 -6.96
C VAL A 33 6.78 18.43 -6.12
N THR A 34 7.71 17.92 -5.32
CA THR A 34 8.56 18.74 -4.44
C THR A 34 9.51 19.68 -5.19
N ARG A 35 9.86 19.37 -6.45
CA ARG A 35 10.73 20.23 -7.29
C ARG A 35 9.97 21.24 -8.12
N THR A 36 8.68 21.01 -8.39
CA THR A 36 7.90 21.80 -9.36
C THR A 36 6.76 22.59 -8.73
N MET A 37 6.48 22.37 -7.44
CA MET A 37 5.39 23.02 -6.72
C MET A 37 5.85 23.56 -5.37
N GLU A 38 5.24 24.67 -4.95
CA GLU A 38 5.38 25.20 -3.59
C GLU A 38 4.44 24.46 -2.64
N VAL A 39 4.82 24.45 -1.34
CA VAL A 39 3.97 23.82 -0.32
C VAL A 39 2.61 24.52 -0.26
N HIS A 40 1.54 23.75 -0.24
CA HIS A 40 0.13 24.19 -0.33
C HIS A 40 -0.28 24.77 -1.68
N GLN A 41 0.60 24.72 -2.70
CA GLN A 41 0.17 25.05 -4.06
C GLN A 41 -0.77 23.95 -4.57
N SER A 42 -1.85 24.38 -5.25
CA SER A 42 -2.77 23.52 -5.97
C SER A 42 -2.85 23.92 -7.43
N LYS A 43 -2.93 22.94 -8.33
CA LYS A 43 -3.12 23.09 -9.77
C LYS A 43 -4.30 22.23 -10.18
N THR A 44 -5.38 22.85 -10.66
CA THR A 44 -6.54 22.13 -11.17
C THR A 44 -6.20 21.43 -12.47
N ILE A 45 -6.38 20.12 -12.50
CA ILE A 45 -6.20 19.27 -13.67
C ILE A 45 -7.56 18.97 -14.31
N ILE A 46 -8.57 18.65 -13.49
CA ILE A 46 -9.95 18.44 -13.94
C ILE A 46 -10.85 19.22 -12.98
N SER A 47 -11.53 20.25 -13.47
CA SER A 47 -12.40 21.11 -12.65
C SER A 47 -13.40 20.28 -11.85
N ASP A 48 -13.51 20.59 -10.56
CA ASP A 48 -14.43 19.97 -9.60
C ASP A 48 -14.21 18.46 -9.35
N VAL A 49 -13.13 17.87 -9.89
CA VAL A 49 -12.86 16.43 -9.77
C VAL A 49 -11.45 16.13 -9.25
N PHE A 50 -10.41 16.78 -9.82
CA PHE A 50 -9.03 16.42 -9.54
C PHE A 50 -8.08 17.61 -9.58
N ASP A 51 -7.39 17.83 -8.48
CA ASP A 51 -6.31 18.78 -8.34
C ASP A 51 -4.98 18.07 -8.03
N LEU A 52 -3.89 18.66 -8.51
CA LEU A 52 -2.55 18.30 -8.06
C LEU A 52 -2.15 19.30 -6.98
N THR A 53 -2.10 18.86 -5.73
CA THR A 53 -1.86 19.71 -4.55
C THR A 53 -0.63 19.24 -3.79
N TYR A 54 0.29 20.13 -3.41
CA TYR A 54 1.44 19.74 -2.58
C TYR A 54 1.16 19.92 -1.09
N VAL A 55 0.98 18.82 -0.37
CA VAL A 55 0.77 18.78 1.08
C VAL A 55 1.91 18.04 1.77
N ARG A 56 2.39 18.61 2.89
CA ARG A 56 3.31 17.93 3.83
C ARG A 56 2.51 17.32 4.96
N ASN A 57 2.23 16.03 4.86
CA ASN A 57 1.40 15.30 5.83
C ASN A 57 2.26 14.79 7.00
N THR A 58 2.17 15.43 8.14
CA THR A 58 2.82 15.01 9.39
C THR A 58 2.03 13.96 10.17
N GLY A 59 1.08 13.28 9.53
CA GLY A 59 0.25 12.26 10.16
C GLY A 59 -1.05 12.79 10.76
N ALA A 60 -1.48 13.98 10.35
CA ALA A 60 -2.74 14.61 10.79
C ALA A 60 -3.95 14.22 9.92
N ALA A 61 -3.99 13.00 9.36
CA ALA A 61 -5.16 12.54 8.63
C ALA A 61 -6.42 12.73 9.50
N PHE A 62 -7.40 13.49 8.98
CA PHE A 62 -8.65 13.84 9.70
C PHE A 62 -8.47 14.61 11.03
N GLY A 63 -7.33 15.28 11.26
CA GLY A 63 -7.06 15.98 12.53
C GLY A 63 -6.81 15.04 13.72
N LEU A 64 -6.80 13.73 13.52
CA LEU A 64 -6.41 12.75 14.53
C LEU A 64 -4.97 13.07 14.98
N PHE A 65 -4.77 13.19 16.28
CA PHE A 65 -3.46 13.54 16.88
C PHE A 65 -3.00 15.01 16.65
N ALA A 66 -3.87 15.96 16.30
CA ALA A 66 -3.49 17.37 16.16
C ALA A 66 -2.89 17.94 17.47
N SER A 67 -3.34 17.46 18.64
CA SER A 67 -2.88 17.86 19.98
C SER A 67 -1.67 17.06 20.49
N VAL A 68 -1.20 16.03 19.78
CA VAL A 68 -0.06 15.22 20.20
C VAL A 68 1.24 15.90 19.79
N ASP A 69 2.24 15.91 20.67
CA ASP A 69 3.58 16.41 20.37
C ASP A 69 4.12 15.80 19.06
N SER A 70 4.74 16.63 18.23
CA SER A 70 5.18 16.23 16.88
C SER A 70 6.19 15.08 16.92
N SER A 71 7.05 15.01 17.93
CA SER A 71 8.07 13.98 18.08
C SER A 71 7.42 12.64 18.46
N ILE A 72 6.48 12.64 19.41
CA ILE A 72 5.74 11.47 19.84
C ILE A 72 4.90 10.91 18.69
N LYS A 73 4.20 11.80 17.95
CA LYS A 73 3.44 11.46 16.76
C LYS A 73 4.31 10.77 15.70
N ALA A 74 5.47 11.37 15.40
CA ALA A 74 6.40 10.79 14.41
C ALA A 74 6.88 9.40 14.83
N ILE A 75 7.27 9.21 16.10
CA ILE A 75 7.70 7.90 16.63
C ILE A 75 6.56 6.89 16.52
N MET A 76 5.36 7.25 16.93
CA MET A 76 4.19 6.36 16.90
C MET A 76 3.85 5.93 15.47
N LEU A 77 3.77 6.85 14.52
CA LEU A 77 3.45 6.56 13.13
C LEU A 77 4.53 5.72 12.45
N ASN A 78 5.80 6.01 12.71
CA ASN A 78 6.90 5.22 12.19
C ASN A 78 6.90 3.80 12.78
N SER A 79 6.65 3.66 14.08
CA SER A 79 6.55 2.36 14.74
C SER A 79 5.42 1.51 14.17
N ILE A 80 4.23 2.10 13.97
CA ILE A 80 3.10 1.41 13.32
C ILE A 80 3.48 0.96 11.91
N ALA A 81 4.09 1.84 11.10
CA ALA A 81 4.49 1.51 9.74
C ALA A 81 5.51 0.35 9.71
N VAL A 82 6.49 0.35 10.60
CA VAL A 82 7.47 -0.74 10.73
C VAL A 82 6.82 -2.04 11.18
N ILE A 83 5.92 -2.01 12.17
CA ILE A 83 5.22 -3.20 12.65
C ILE A 83 4.37 -3.80 11.51
N VAL A 84 3.59 -2.99 10.81
CA VAL A 84 2.79 -3.44 9.66
C VAL A 84 3.69 -4.03 8.58
N PHE A 85 4.80 -3.36 8.24
CA PHE A 85 5.78 -3.87 7.27
C PHE A 85 6.31 -5.24 7.68
N LEU A 86 6.69 -5.44 8.94
CA LEU A 86 7.21 -6.73 9.43
C LEU A 86 6.14 -7.83 9.40
N ILE A 87 4.90 -7.53 9.81
CA ILE A 87 3.78 -8.48 9.77
C ILE A 87 3.49 -8.90 8.33
N VAL A 88 3.35 -7.93 7.41
CA VAL A 88 3.05 -8.20 6.00
C VAL A 88 4.19 -8.96 5.34
N SER A 89 5.45 -8.61 5.62
CA SER A 89 6.61 -9.34 5.12
C SER A 89 6.64 -10.78 5.61
N ALA A 90 6.43 -11.01 6.91
CA ALA A 90 6.40 -12.35 7.49
C ALA A 90 5.26 -13.19 6.89
N TYR A 91 4.10 -12.59 6.67
CA TYR A 91 2.97 -13.24 6.02
C TYR A 91 3.27 -13.58 4.55
N ALA A 92 3.85 -12.65 3.78
CA ALA A 92 4.23 -12.87 2.38
C ALA A 92 5.24 -14.01 2.22
N LEU A 93 6.22 -14.12 3.13
CA LEU A 93 7.22 -15.18 3.11
C LEU A 93 6.65 -16.56 3.43
N ARG A 94 5.58 -16.64 4.25
CA ARG A 94 4.93 -17.89 4.67
C ARG A 94 3.80 -18.31 3.72
N SER A 95 3.22 -17.36 2.99
CA SER A 95 2.09 -17.61 2.11
C SER A 95 2.52 -18.32 0.82
N SER A 96 1.57 -19.03 0.20
CA SER A 96 1.79 -19.70 -1.08
C SER A 96 2.13 -18.69 -2.18
N HIS A 97 3.24 -18.90 -2.87
CA HIS A 97 3.62 -18.11 -4.04
C HIS A 97 2.70 -18.29 -5.25
N LYS A 98 1.83 -19.29 -5.23
CA LYS A 98 0.88 -19.58 -6.31
C LYS A 98 -0.39 -18.73 -6.26
N SER A 99 -0.75 -18.19 -5.10
CA SER A 99 -1.84 -17.21 -5.01
C SER A 99 -1.38 -15.85 -5.53
N VAL A 100 -1.54 -15.62 -6.82
CA VAL A 100 -1.10 -14.39 -7.50
C VAL A 100 -1.79 -13.16 -6.89
N ARG A 101 -3.10 -13.24 -6.65
CA ARG A 101 -3.87 -12.12 -6.08
C ARG A 101 -3.35 -11.72 -4.70
N LEU A 102 -3.15 -12.71 -3.82
CA LEU A 102 -2.58 -12.51 -2.50
C LEU A 102 -1.19 -11.88 -2.57
N GLN A 103 -0.30 -12.46 -3.36
CA GLN A 103 1.10 -12.02 -3.43
C GLN A 103 1.26 -10.63 -4.07
N VAL A 104 0.47 -10.32 -5.11
CA VAL A 104 0.43 -8.97 -5.69
C VAL A 104 -0.10 -7.97 -4.67
N GLY A 105 -1.18 -8.30 -3.95
CA GLY A 105 -1.70 -7.46 -2.87
C GLY A 105 -0.65 -7.15 -1.80
N LEU A 106 0.06 -8.18 -1.32
CA LEU A 106 1.13 -8.02 -0.34
C LEU A 106 2.30 -7.18 -0.89
N ALA A 107 2.67 -7.39 -2.16
CA ALA A 107 3.74 -6.63 -2.83
C ALA A 107 3.41 -5.13 -2.95
N LEU A 108 2.16 -4.80 -3.28
CA LEU A 108 1.67 -3.42 -3.34
C LEU A 108 1.72 -2.74 -1.97
N ILE A 109 1.25 -3.44 -0.93
CA ILE A 109 1.29 -2.93 0.45
C ILE A 109 2.73 -2.69 0.90
N LEU A 110 3.64 -3.64 0.65
CA LEU A 110 5.04 -3.50 1.04
C LEU A 110 5.73 -2.34 0.33
N GLY A 111 5.54 -2.20 -0.99
CA GLY A 111 6.11 -1.10 -1.76
C GLY A 111 5.62 0.27 -1.28
N GLY A 112 4.31 0.41 -1.04
CA GLY A 112 3.71 1.63 -0.53
C GLY A 112 4.14 1.94 0.92
N ALA A 113 4.15 0.94 1.79
CA ALA A 113 4.57 1.13 3.18
C ALA A 113 6.03 1.63 3.27
N VAL A 114 6.93 1.07 2.46
CA VAL A 114 8.33 1.53 2.39
C VAL A 114 8.41 2.95 1.84
N GLY A 115 7.63 3.31 0.80
CA GLY A 115 7.60 4.65 0.23
C GLY A 115 7.25 5.71 1.27
N ASN A 116 6.16 5.53 2.01
CA ASN A 116 5.74 6.45 3.05
C ASN A 116 6.67 6.44 4.29
N LEU A 117 7.30 5.32 4.60
CA LEU A 117 8.29 5.24 5.68
C LEU A 117 9.56 6.01 5.32
N LEU A 118 10.04 5.91 4.08
CA LEU A 118 11.21 6.67 3.60
C LEU A 118 11.00 8.17 3.72
N ASP A 119 9.82 8.67 3.35
CA ASP A 119 9.50 10.08 3.50
C ASP A 119 9.57 10.52 4.96
N ARG A 120 8.96 9.77 5.88
CA ARG A 120 8.96 10.08 7.30
C ARG A 120 10.36 10.06 7.91
N VAL A 121 11.20 9.10 7.51
CA VAL A 121 12.59 9.01 8.00
C VAL A 121 13.45 10.16 7.46
N ARG A 122 13.24 10.57 6.20
CA ARG A 122 14.04 11.62 5.55
C ARG A 122 13.60 13.02 5.92
N PHE A 123 12.29 13.24 5.99
CA PHE A 123 11.71 14.59 6.04
C PHE A 123 10.86 14.85 7.29
N GLY A 124 10.46 13.79 8.02
CA GLY A 124 9.53 13.92 9.16
C GLY A 124 8.06 14.04 8.74
N TYR A 125 7.75 14.02 7.46
CA TYR A 125 6.40 14.08 6.89
C TYR A 125 6.30 13.22 5.64
N VAL A 126 5.08 12.96 5.16
CA VAL A 126 4.80 12.31 3.89
C VAL A 126 4.41 13.39 2.88
N VAL A 127 4.86 13.25 1.62
CA VAL A 127 4.45 14.10 0.50
C VAL A 127 3.16 13.55 -0.10
N ASP A 128 2.06 14.31 0.02
CA ASP A 128 0.76 14.01 -0.57
C ASP A 128 0.44 15.01 -1.68
N PHE A 129 -0.19 14.52 -2.77
CA PHE A 129 -0.37 15.38 -3.95
C PHE A 129 -1.60 15.04 -4.81
N LEU A 130 -2.24 13.89 -4.65
CA LEU A 130 -3.46 13.53 -5.35
C LEU A 130 -4.65 14.02 -4.53
N ASP A 131 -5.37 15.02 -5.02
CA ASP A 131 -6.50 15.65 -4.36
C ASP A 131 -7.75 15.49 -5.23
N PHE A 132 -8.66 14.64 -4.79
CA PHE A 132 -9.93 14.39 -5.47
C PHE A 132 -11.08 15.10 -4.78
N ALA A 133 -11.95 15.69 -5.59
CA ALA A 133 -13.16 16.35 -5.13
C ALA A 133 -14.42 15.72 -5.73
N VAL A 134 -15.50 15.70 -4.97
CA VAL A 134 -16.83 15.32 -5.44
C VAL A 134 -17.83 16.32 -4.88
N SER A 135 -18.56 17.00 -5.76
CA SER A 135 -19.56 18.01 -5.37
C SER A 135 -19.01 19.09 -4.41
N GLY A 136 -17.79 19.57 -4.67
CA GLY A 136 -17.13 20.60 -3.87
C GLY A 136 -16.52 20.11 -2.54
N HIS A 137 -16.57 18.81 -2.25
CA HIS A 137 -15.94 18.22 -1.07
C HIS A 137 -14.65 17.51 -1.47
N HIS A 138 -13.52 17.97 -0.94
CA HIS A 138 -12.22 17.38 -1.17
C HIS A 138 -11.98 16.16 -0.28
N TRP A 139 -11.50 15.07 -0.87
CA TRP A 139 -10.92 13.98 -0.13
C TRP A 139 -9.54 14.40 0.40
N PRO A 140 -9.11 13.96 1.58
CA PRO A 140 -7.75 14.24 2.02
C PRO A 140 -6.73 13.83 0.97
N ALA A 141 -5.80 14.73 0.63
CA ALA A 141 -4.78 14.46 -0.36
C ALA A 141 -3.96 13.20 0.02
N PHE A 142 -3.56 12.43 -0.98
CA PHE A 142 -2.82 11.18 -0.83
C PHE A 142 -1.77 11.04 -1.95
N ASN A 143 -1.08 9.91 -2.04
CA ASN A 143 0.02 9.67 -2.96
C ASN A 143 -0.05 8.28 -3.62
N VAL A 144 0.97 7.93 -4.42
CA VAL A 144 1.06 6.62 -5.09
C VAL A 144 1.20 5.47 -4.08
N ALA A 145 1.95 5.66 -2.99
CA ALA A 145 2.09 4.66 -1.94
C ALA A 145 0.75 4.32 -1.28
N ASP A 146 -0.07 5.34 -0.95
CA ASP A 146 -1.39 5.15 -0.36
C ASP A 146 -2.33 4.43 -1.32
N SER A 147 -2.31 4.81 -2.60
CA SER A 147 -3.06 4.12 -3.67
C SER A 147 -2.70 2.65 -3.75
N ALA A 148 -1.40 2.33 -3.73
CA ALA A 148 -0.92 0.96 -3.78
C ALA A 148 -1.35 0.17 -2.53
N ILE A 149 -1.26 0.76 -1.34
CA ILE A 149 -1.73 0.13 -0.09
C ILE A 149 -3.23 -0.17 -0.18
N CYS A 150 -4.05 0.79 -0.60
CA CYS A 150 -5.50 0.60 -0.72
C CYS A 150 -5.86 -0.51 -1.72
N ILE A 151 -5.23 -0.51 -2.90
CA ILE A 151 -5.44 -1.57 -3.91
C ILE A 151 -4.96 -2.92 -3.37
N GLY A 152 -3.81 -2.95 -2.69
CA GLY A 152 -3.27 -4.15 -2.08
C GLY A 152 -4.21 -4.76 -1.04
N VAL A 153 -4.76 -3.94 -0.15
CA VAL A 153 -5.76 -4.36 0.85
C VAL A 153 -7.02 -4.90 0.18
N ALA A 154 -7.52 -4.21 -0.86
CA ALA A 154 -8.69 -4.69 -1.62
C ALA A 154 -8.42 -6.06 -2.26
N LEU A 155 -7.23 -6.30 -2.83
CA LEU A 155 -6.85 -7.60 -3.39
C LEU A 155 -6.79 -8.69 -2.33
N LEU A 156 -6.26 -8.41 -1.13
CA LEU A 156 -6.27 -9.36 -0.02
C LEU A 156 -7.70 -9.73 0.39
N PHE A 157 -8.55 -8.73 0.52
CA PHE A 157 -9.96 -8.94 0.86
C PHE A 157 -10.68 -9.83 -0.18
N LEU A 158 -10.47 -9.56 -1.47
CA LEU A 158 -11.02 -10.37 -2.56
C LEU A 158 -10.44 -11.81 -2.59
N ASP A 159 -9.18 -11.99 -2.19
CA ASP A 159 -8.58 -13.33 -2.08
C ASP A 159 -9.22 -14.13 -0.94
N MET A 160 -9.48 -13.48 0.19
CA MET A 160 -10.17 -14.10 1.34
C MET A 160 -11.58 -14.56 0.97
N LEU A 161 -12.37 -13.72 0.30
CA LEU A 161 -13.73 -14.08 -0.14
C LEU A 161 -13.74 -15.23 -1.12
N GLY A 162 -12.76 -15.30 -2.04
CA GLY A 162 -12.67 -16.41 -3.02
C GLY A 162 -12.16 -17.72 -2.45
N SER A 163 -11.62 -17.72 -1.23
CA SER A 163 -11.08 -18.94 -0.59
C SER A 163 -12.15 -19.73 0.19
N GLU A 164 -13.33 -19.19 0.39
CA GLU A 164 -14.41 -19.83 1.17
C GLU A 164 -15.28 -20.82 0.39
N GLU A 165 -15.09 -20.98 -0.93
CA GLU A 165 -15.94 -21.84 -1.79
C GLU A 165 -15.36 -23.23 -2.09
N VAL A 166 -14.74 -23.92 -1.14
CA VAL A 166 -14.53 -25.37 -1.27
C VAL A 166 -15.63 -26.07 -0.47
N PRO A 167 -16.70 -26.58 -1.12
CA PRO A 167 -17.68 -27.42 -0.44
C PRO A 167 -16.95 -28.65 0.11
N ALA A 168 -17.15 -28.94 1.39
CA ALA A 168 -16.71 -30.20 1.97
C ALA A 168 -17.20 -31.34 1.06
N ALA A 169 -16.28 -32.13 0.53
CA ALA A 169 -16.62 -33.35 -0.20
C ALA A 169 -17.55 -34.18 0.67
N GLY A 170 -18.77 -34.40 0.19
CA GLY A 170 -19.76 -35.24 0.87
C GLY A 170 -19.19 -36.63 1.13
N PRO A 171 -19.66 -37.34 2.16
CA PRO A 171 -19.15 -38.67 2.50
C PRO A 171 -19.24 -39.60 1.29
N THR A 172 -18.12 -40.21 0.96
CA THR A 172 -18.03 -41.25 -0.08
C THR A 172 -19.00 -42.37 0.29
N PRO A 173 -19.95 -42.80 -0.58
CA PRO A 173 -20.82 -43.91 -0.28
C PRO A 173 -19.95 -45.18 -0.07
N ALA A 174 -20.25 -45.91 1.03
CA ALA A 174 -19.58 -47.13 1.37
C ALA A 174 -19.76 -48.16 0.21
N PRO A 175 -18.73 -48.95 -0.15
CA PRO A 175 -18.88 -50.01 -1.14
C PRO A 175 -19.89 -50.99 -0.63
N GLY A 176 -21.01 -51.14 -1.38
CA GLY A 176 -22.06 -52.12 -1.11
C GLY A 176 -21.48 -53.52 -1.09
N GLY A 177 -21.80 -54.28 -0.05
CA GLY A 177 -21.52 -55.70 0.07
C GLY A 177 -22.41 -56.54 -0.83
#